data_1cdc59bf12f7d1af42b6ee099688a5ef
#
_entry.id   1cdc59bf12f7d1af42b6ee099688a5ef
#
_cell.length_a   1.000
_cell.length_b   1.000
_cell.length_c   1.000
_cell.angle_alpha   90.00
_cell.angle_beta   90.00
_cell.angle_gamma   90.00
#
_symmetry.space_group_name_H-M   'P 1'
#
loop_
_entity.id
_entity.type
_entity.pdbx_description
1 polymer ?
#
loop_
_entity_poly.entity_id
_entity_poly.type
_entity_poly.pdbx_seq_one_letter_code
_entity_poly.pdbx_strand_id
1 'polypeptide(L)'
;MANENLVKDVVKEPYKYGFVTDIETEKISKGLNEDIVRLISKKKEEPQYLLDFRLKAFKKWQKMDEPDWAGLGYKQIDYQDIIYYSAPKQKEKISSLDEVDPKLLETFDKLGIPLTEQKKLTNVAVDAVFDSVSIATTFREELAEHGVIFCSISEAVKNHSDLIERYLGTVVPASDNYFAALNSAVFSDGSFVYIPKGVKCPMDLSSYFRINSGDSGQFERTLIIAEESSSVSYLEGCTAPMFDTNTLHAAVVELIALDDASIKYSTVQNWYAGDEEGIGGIFNFVTKRGKCLGKRSKISWSQVETGSAITWKYPSCLLLGEESVGEFYSVALTNNLQQADTGTKMIHIGPKTKSTIVSKGISAGNSKNSYRGLVKMGTKATGSRNYSQCDSMLIGDQASANTFPYIKSQQPNSEIEHEASTCRISEDQLFYLQSRGIEFEEAVSMMVSGFCRDVFNQLPMEFAAEADKLLALKLEGSVG
;
A
#
# COMPACT_ATOMS: atom_id res chain seq x y z
N MET A 1 12.15 -0.80 -42.21
CA MET A 1 10.76 -0.37 -42.47
C MET A 1 9.68 -1.40 -42.05
N ALA A 2 9.84 -2.70 -42.23
CA ALA A 2 8.84 -3.69 -41.75
C ALA A 2 8.93 -3.97 -40.23
N ASN A 3 10.11 -3.86 -39.60
CA ASN A 3 10.31 -4.07 -38.16
C ASN A 3 9.92 -2.85 -37.30
N GLU A 4 10.01 -1.63 -37.85
CA GLU A 4 9.62 -0.41 -37.12
C GLU A 4 8.11 -0.30 -36.87
N ASN A 5 7.28 -0.90 -37.71
CA ASN A 5 5.82 -0.91 -37.51
C ASN A 5 5.38 -1.98 -36.49
N LEU A 6 6.10 -3.12 -36.41
CA LEU A 6 5.82 -4.15 -35.38
C LEU A 6 6.18 -3.66 -33.96
N VAL A 7 7.26 -2.91 -33.83
CA VAL A 7 7.67 -2.32 -32.54
C VAL A 7 6.70 -1.22 -32.08
N LYS A 8 6.18 -0.38 -33.03
CA LYS A 8 5.17 0.64 -32.73
C LYS A 8 3.81 0.07 -32.33
N ASP A 9 3.48 -1.14 -32.75
CA ASP A 9 2.20 -1.78 -32.40
C ASP A 9 2.28 -2.48 -31.03
N VAL A 10 3.45 -2.95 -30.58
CA VAL A 10 3.68 -3.52 -29.25
C VAL A 10 3.77 -2.42 -28.18
N VAL A 11 4.33 -1.24 -28.52
CA VAL A 11 4.43 -0.07 -27.61
C VAL A 11 3.07 0.58 -27.31
N LYS A 12 2.00 0.18 -28.00
CA LYS A 12 0.62 0.70 -27.81
C LYS A 12 -0.34 -0.29 -27.18
N GLU A 13 0.12 -1.29 -26.43
CA GLU A 13 -0.84 -2.03 -25.61
C GLU A 13 -1.40 -1.06 -24.55
N PRO A 14 -2.73 -0.79 -24.56
CA PRO A 14 -3.33 0.10 -23.57
C PRO A 14 -3.10 -0.50 -22.18
N TYR A 15 -2.82 0.36 -21.18
CA TYR A 15 -2.69 -0.03 -19.80
C TYR A 15 -3.80 -1.03 -19.41
N LYS A 16 -3.41 -2.29 -19.18
CA LYS A 16 -4.31 -3.45 -19.01
C LYS A 16 -5.43 -3.20 -17.98
N TYR A 17 -5.13 -2.39 -16.96
CA TYR A 17 -6.06 -2.07 -15.87
C TYR A 17 -6.80 -0.74 -16.09
N GLY A 18 -6.62 -0.07 -17.25
CA GLY A 18 -7.18 1.25 -17.57
C GLY A 18 -8.68 1.28 -17.90
N PHE A 19 -9.35 0.12 -17.95
CA PHE A 19 -10.77 0.04 -18.24
C PHE A 19 -11.64 0.50 -17.06
N VAL A 20 -12.80 1.10 -17.36
CA VAL A 20 -13.85 1.41 -16.36
C VAL A 20 -14.93 0.35 -16.45
N THR A 21 -15.39 -0.13 -15.30
CA THR A 21 -16.52 -1.07 -15.24
C THR A 21 -17.84 -0.28 -15.28
N ASP A 22 -18.69 -0.56 -16.28
CA ASP A 22 -19.99 0.08 -16.45
C ASP A 22 -21.01 -0.51 -15.47
N ILE A 23 -21.02 0.02 -14.24
CA ILE A 23 -21.93 -0.37 -13.16
C ILE A 23 -22.60 0.90 -12.62
N GLU A 24 -23.90 0.80 -12.37
CA GLU A 24 -24.64 1.87 -11.70
C GLU A 24 -24.16 2.02 -10.25
N THR A 25 -23.61 3.19 -9.93
CA THR A 25 -23.11 3.52 -8.60
C THR A 25 -23.97 4.55 -7.90
N GLU A 26 -24.14 4.39 -6.59
CA GLU A 26 -24.68 5.44 -5.72
C GLU A 26 -23.52 6.31 -5.25
N LYS A 27 -23.57 7.60 -5.54
CA LYS A 27 -22.60 8.60 -5.07
C LYS A 27 -23.29 9.61 -4.16
N ILE A 28 -22.60 10.03 -3.09
CA ILE A 28 -23.02 11.17 -2.27
C ILE A 28 -22.57 12.49 -2.94
N SER A 29 -23.05 13.62 -2.44
CA SER A 29 -22.61 14.94 -2.93
C SER A 29 -21.12 15.15 -2.68
N LYS A 30 -20.48 15.96 -3.55
CA LYS A 30 -19.11 16.42 -3.37
C LYS A 30 -18.97 17.29 -2.13
N GLY A 31 -17.74 17.32 -1.60
CA GLY A 31 -17.34 18.15 -0.49
C GLY A 31 -17.36 17.44 0.86
N LEU A 32 -16.60 17.98 1.82
CA LEU A 32 -16.45 17.41 3.16
C LEU A 32 -16.91 18.39 4.22
N ASN A 33 -17.95 17.98 4.93
CA ASN A 33 -18.50 18.68 6.11
C ASN A 33 -19.01 17.64 7.12
N GLU A 34 -19.53 18.12 8.27
CA GLU A 34 -20.03 17.24 9.31
C GLU A 34 -21.22 16.38 8.86
N ASP A 35 -22.09 16.91 8.00
CA ASP A 35 -23.27 16.18 7.48
C ASP A 35 -22.85 15.02 6.58
N ILE A 36 -21.81 15.19 5.77
CA ILE A 36 -21.22 14.12 4.95
C ILE A 36 -20.64 13.02 5.84
N VAL A 37 -19.91 13.36 6.90
CA VAL A 37 -19.39 12.39 7.88
C VAL A 37 -20.52 11.60 8.53
N ARG A 38 -21.59 12.26 8.96
CA ARG A 38 -22.79 11.60 9.52
C ARG A 38 -23.51 10.73 8.50
N LEU A 39 -23.58 11.18 7.24
CA LEU A 39 -24.20 10.43 6.16
C LEU A 39 -23.43 9.14 5.86
N ILE A 40 -22.08 9.16 5.81
CA ILE A 40 -21.24 7.97 5.65
C ILE A 40 -21.52 6.97 6.78
N SER A 41 -21.49 7.42 8.03
CA SER A 41 -21.73 6.57 9.20
C SER A 41 -23.14 5.96 9.16
N LYS A 42 -24.16 6.75 8.77
CA LYS A 42 -25.54 6.26 8.62
C LYS A 42 -25.66 5.21 7.52
N LYS A 43 -25.02 5.41 6.35
CA LYS A 43 -25.03 4.44 5.24
C LYS A 43 -24.36 3.11 5.62
N LYS A 44 -23.33 3.17 6.45
CA LYS A 44 -22.61 2.01 6.98
C LYS A 44 -23.31 1.38 8.20
N GLU A 45 -24.41 1.97 8.70
CA GLU A 45 -25.13 1.51 9.90
C GLU A 45 -24.22 1.36 11.13
N GLU A 46 -23.34 2.33 11.31
CA GLU A 46 -22.31 2.29 12.36
C GLU A 46 -22.86 2.58 13.75
N PRO A 47 -22.31 1.97 14.82
CA PRO A 47 -22.66 2.30 16.19
C PRO A 47 -22.17 3.70 16.57
N GLN A 48 -22.79 4.29 17.61
CA GLN A 48 -22.54 5.68 18.03
C GLN A 48 -21.07 5.96 18.34
N TYR A 49 -20.33 5.02 18.95
CA TYR A 49 -18.90 5.23 19.27
C TYR A 49 -18.05 5.48 18.03
N LEU A 50 -18.40 4.83 16.90
CA LEU A 50 -17.66 5.00 15.65
C LEU A 50 -18.01 6.33 14.96
N LEU A 51 -19.26 6.78 15.03
CA LEU A 51 -19.64 8.11 14.60
C LEU A 51 -18.89 9.18 15.42
N ASP A 52 -18.79 9.01 16.74
CA ASP A 52 -18.06 9.91 17.62
C ASP A 52 -16.55 9.95 17.27
N PHE A 53 -15.96 8.79 16.96
CA PHE A 53 -14.60 8.68 16.46
C PHE A 53 -14.40 9.50 15.17
N ARG A 54 -15.30 9.35 14.19
CA ARG A 54 -15.26 10.08 12.91
C ARG A 54 -15.36 11.59 13.11
N LEU A 55 -16.34 12.04 13.89
CA LEU A 55 -16.57 13.45 14.14
C LEU A 55 -15.41 14.10 14.89
N LYS A 56 -14.81 13.38 15.84
CA LYS A 56 -13.60 13.84 16.54
C LYS A 56 -12.42 13.96 15.58
N ALA A 57 -12.25 13.02 14.67
CA ALA A 57 -11.22 13.05 13.64
C ALA A 57 -11.44 14.20 12.65
N PHE A 58 -12.67 14.42 12.19
CA PHE A 58 -13.03 15.54 11.31
C PHE A 58 -12.71 16.90 11.94
N LYS A 59 -13.13 17.13 13.19
CA LYS A 59 -12.83 18.37 13.94
C LYS A 59 -11.32 18.58 14.12
N LYS A 60 -10.56 17.50 14.21
CA LYS A 60 -9.11 17.58 14.29
C LYS A 60 -8.49 17.91 12.93
N TRP A 61 -8.93 17.25 11.85
CA TRP A 61 -8.49 17.50 10.48
C TRP A 61 -8.68 18.98 10.09
N GLN A 62 -9.83 19.57 10.42
CA GLN A 62 -10.11 20.99 10.16
C GLN A 62 -9.12 21.98 10.82
N LYS A 63 -8.37 21.54 11.83
CA LYS A 63 -7.40 22.37 12.57
C LYS A 63 -5.95 22.08 12.16
N MET A 64 -5.74 21.14 11.23
CA MET A 64 -4.43 20.78 10.72
C MET A 64 -4.19 21.46 9.38
N ASP A 65 -2.95 21.84 9.15
CA ASP A 65 -2.50 22.25 7.83
C ASP A 65 -2.04 21.03 7.03
N GLU A 66 -2.30 21.04 5.72
CA GLU A 66 -1.74 20.06 4.81
C GLU A 66 -0.21 20.19 4.82
N PRO A 67 0.54 19.09 5.04
CA PRO A 67 1.98 19.19 5.17
C PRO A 67 2.64 19.50 3.82
N ASP A 68 3.64 20.37 3.84
CA ASP A 68 4.41 20.88 2.70
C ASP A 68 5.89 20.46 2.70
N TRP A 69 6.33 19.74 3.73
CA TRP A 69 7.74 19.40 3.95
C TRP A 69 8.30 18.32 3.01
N ALA A 70 7.45 17.55 2.32
CA ALA A 70 7.90 16.61 1.29
C ALA A 70 8.31 17.38 0.03
N GLY A 71 9.38 16.93 -0.61
CA GLY A 71 9.89 17.55 -1.84
C GLY A 71 9.05 17.29 -3.09
N LEU A 72 7.72 17.20 -2.93
CA LEU A 72 6.74 16.89 -3.96
C LEU A 72 6.09 18.17 -4.48
N GLY A 73 6.01 18.29 -5.80
CA GLY A 73 5.29 19.38 -6.46
C GLY A 73 4.03 18.86 -7.12
N TYR A 74 2.86 19.17 -6.56
CA TYR A 74 1.57 18.83 -7.12
C TYR A 74 0.57 19.97 -6.95
N LYS A 75 -0.48 19.97 -7.77
CA LYS A 75 -1.58 20.94 -7.64
C LYS A 75 -2.28 20.74 -6.30
N GLN A 76 -2.54 21.85 -5.60
CA GLN A 76 -3.28 21.82 -4.33
C GLN A 76 -4.60 21.06 -4.50
N ILE A 77 -4.88 20.16 -3.56
CA ILE A 77 -6.08 19.33 -3.57
C ILE A 77 -7.27 20.19 -3.13
N ASP A 78 -8.32 20.19 -3.95
CA ASP A 78 -9.61 20.76 -3.56
C ASP A 78 -10.46 19.68 -2.87
N TYR A 79 -10.40 19.66 -1.54
CA TYR A 79 -11.18 18.71 -0.72
C TYR A 79 -12.69 18.91 -0.82
N GLN A 80 -13.16 20.02 -1.40
CA GLN A 80 -14.59 20.26 -1.63
C GLN A 80 -15.06 19.75 -3.00
N ASP A 81 -14.14 19.38 -3.88
CA ASP A 81 -14.46 18.78 -5.20
C ASP A 81 -14.34 17.24 -5.22
N ILE A 82 -14.21 16.59 -4.06
CA ILE A 82 -14.08 15.14 -3.91
C ILE A 82 -15.40 14.53 -3.43
N ILE A 83 -15.76 13.35 -3.99
CA ILE A 83 -16.81 12.48 -3.48
C ILE A 83 -16.19 11.51 -2.47
N TYR A 84 -16.69 11.50 -1.24
CA TYR A 84 -16.12 10.72 -0.12
C TYR A 84 -16.76 9.34 0.09
N TYR A 85 -17.78 9.01 -0.69
CA TYR A 85 -18.41 7.69 -0.68
C TYR A 85 -19.06 7.40 -2.03
N SER A 86 -18.70 6.26 -2.61
CA SER A 86 -19.26 5.71 -3.83
C SER A 86 -19.41 4.20 -3.66
N ALA A 87 -20.57 3.65 -3.99
CA ALA A 87 -20.85 2.22 -3.88
C ALA A 87 -21.66 1.73 -5.05
N PRO A 88 -21.47 0.48 -5.54
CA PRO A 88 -22.38 -0.14 -6.49
C PRO A 88 -23.81 -0.15 -5.95
N LYS A 89 -24.80 0.16 -6.78
CA LYS A 89 -26.22 0.03 -6.42
C LYS A 89 -26.59 -1.45 -6.32
N GLN A 90 -26.40 -2.04 -5.18
CA GLN A 90 -26.83 -3.42 -4.89
C GLN A 90 -28.18 -3.42 -4.17
N LYS A 91 -29.07 -4.32 -4.58
CA LYS A 91 -30.43 -4.37 -4.02
C LYS A 91 -30.55 -5.13 -2.69
N GLU A 92 -29.58 -6.01 -2.35
CA GLU A 92 -29.62 -6.83 -1.13
C GLU A 92 -28.21 -7.18 -0.64
N LYS A 93 -28.11 -7.63 0.63
CA LYS A 93 -26.84 -8.12 1.20
C LYS A 93 -26.42 -9.40 0.48
N ILE A 94 -25.24 -9.36 -0.12
CA ILE A 94 -24.67 -10.52 -0.81
C ILE A 94 -24.17 -11.52 0.25
N SER A 95 -24.75 -12.71 0.25
CA SER A 95 -24.36 -13.82 1.12
C SER A 95 -23.52 -14.88 0.39
N SER A 96 -23.52 -14.84 -0.95
CA SER A 96 -22.81 -15.79 -1.80
C SER A 96 -22.26 -15.10 -3.06
N LEU A 97 -21.18 -15.62 -3.62
CA LEU A 97 -20.60 -15.15 -4.90
C LEU A 97 -21.58 -15.23 -6.08
N ASP A 98 -22.56 -16.13 -6.02
CA ASP A 98 -23.59 -16.29 -7.06
C ASP A 98 -24.58 -15.11 -7.13
N GLU A 99 -24.62 -14.29 -6.07
CA GLU A 99 -25.47 -13.10 -5.96
C GLU A 99 -24.75 -11.80 -6.40
N VAL A 100 -23.45 -11.87 -6.65
CA VAL A 100 -22.62 -10.72 -7.11
C VAL A 100 -22.99 -10.38 -8.55
N ASP A 101 -23.07 -9.07 -8.85
CA ASP A 101 -23.28 -8.60 -10.23
C ASP A 101 -22.24 -9.24 -11.17
N PRO A 102 -22.69 -9.94 -12.25
CA PRO A 102 -21.76 -10.60 -13.18
C PRO A 102 -20.69 -9.66 -13.78
N LYS A 103 -20.98 -8.37 -13.93
CA LYS A 103 -20.02 -7.37 -14.41
C LYS A 103 -18.88 -7.14 -13.39
N LEU A 104 -19.16 -7.21 -12.09
CA LEU A 104 -18.14 -7.13 -11.05
C LEU A 104 -17.25 -8.37 -11.07
N LEU A 105 -17.86 -9.56 -11.17
CA LEU A 105 -17.09 -10.81 -11.29
C LEU A 105 -16.20 -10.80 -12.52
N GLU A 106 -16.72 -10.37 -13.67
CA GLU A 106 -15.94 -10.22 -14.91
C GLU A 106 -14.80 -9.21 -14.74
N THR A 107 -15.03 -8.12 -13.99
CA THR A 107 -13.98 -7.13 -13.69
C THR A 107 -12.83 -7.76 -12.94
N PHE A 108 -13.11 -8.49 -11.86
CA PHE A 108 -12.06 -9.16 -11.08
C PHE A 108 -11.39 -10.28 -11.85
N ASP A 109 -12.09 -11.01 -12.71
CA ASP A 109 -11.51 -12.01 -13.60
C ASP A 109 -10.55 -11.39 -14.62
N LYS A 110 -10.92 -10.27 -15.26
CA LYS A 110 -10.04 -9.47 -16.13
C LYS A 110 -8.79 -8.96 -15.41
N LEU A 111 -8.92 -8.65 -14.12
CA LEU A 111 -7.79 -8.24 -13.27
C LEU A 111 -6.92 -9.43 -12.85
N GLY A 112 -7.36 -10.67 -13.15
CA GLY A 112 -6.64 -11.89 -12.76
C GLY A 112 -6.83 -12.28 -11.30
N ILE A 113 -7.86 -11.76 -10.63
CA ILE A 113 -8.14 -12.00 -9.22
C ILE A 113 -9.13 -13.16 -9.10
N PRO A 114 -8.72 -14.29 -8.51
CA PRO A 114 -9.60 -15.46 -8.38
C PRO A 114 -10.61 -15.25 -7.25
N LEU A 115 -11.86 -14.92 -7.57
CA LEU A 115 -12.95 -14.86 -6.59
C LEU A 115 -13.64 -16.20 -6.38
N THR A 116 -13.36 -17.20 -7.22
CA THR A 116 -13.99 -18.53 -7.09
C THR A 116 -13.05 -19.50 -6.38
N GLU A 117 -13.56 -20.22 -5.37
CA GLU A 117 -12.83 -21.26 -4.64
C GLU A 117 -12.34 -22.42 -5.54
N GLN A 118 -12.83 -22.51 -6.78
CA GLN A 118 -12.40 -23.51 -7.75
C GLN A 118 -10.93 -23.35 -8.21
N LYS A 119 -10.35 -22.18 -8.03
CA LYS A 119 -8.89 -21.96 -8.24
C LYS A 119 -8.07 -22.29 -6.96
N LYS A 120 -8.40 -23.38 -6.29
CA LYS A 120 -7.70 -23.91 -5.08
C LYS A 120 -6.17 -24.10 -5.20
N LEU A 121 -5.59 -23.80 -6.34
CA LEU A 121 -4.14 -23.96 -6.58
C LEU A 121 -3.28 -22.90 -5.91
N THR A 122 -3.85 -21.77 -5.46
CA THR A 122 -3.08 -20.65 -4.92
C THR A 122 -2.99 -20.61 -3.40
N ASN A 123 -3.88 -21.30 -2.68
CA ASN A 123 -3.95 -21.30 -1.21
C ASN A 123 -3.95 -19.87 -0.61
N VAL A 124 -4.71 -18.95 -1.23
CA VAL A 124 -4.84 -17.54 -0.84
C VAL A 124 -6.32 -17.20 -0.65
N ALA A 125 -6.68 -16.67 0.52
CA ALA A 125 -8.00 -16.09 0.74
C ALA A 125 -8.02 -14.63 0.26
N VAL A 126 -9.05 -14.26 -0.49
CA VAL A 126 -9.16 -12.93 -1.13
C VAL A 126 -10.38 -12.18 -0.63
N ASP A 127 -10.21 -10.90 -0.28
CA ASP A 127 -11.26 -9.91 -0.08
C ASP A 127 -11.22 -8.88 -1.22
N ALA A 128 -12.28 -8.81 -2.01
CA ALA A 128 -12.36 -7.93 -3.17
C ALA A 128 -13.17 -6.68 -2.82
N VAL A 129 -12.53 -5.51 -2.90
CA VAL A 129 -13.13 -4.22 -2.60
C VAL A 129 -13.25 -3.39 -3.88
N PHE A 130 -14.45 -2.87 -4.14
CA PHE A 130 -14.77 -2.03 -5.29
C PHE A 130 -15.30 -0.68 -4.80
N ASP A 131 -14.59 0.40 -5.14
CA ASP A 131 -14.81 1.73 -4.57
C ASP A 131 -14.88 1.69 -3.03
N SER A 132 -16.04 1.97 -2.44
CA SER A 132 -16.21 2.09 -0.99
C SER A 132 -16.79 0.84 -0.31
N VAL A 133 -16.86 -0.31 -0.98
CA VAL A 133 -17.55 -1.51 -0.46
C VAL A 133 -16.82 -2.80 -0.78
N SER A 134 -16.67 -3.69 0.22
CA SER A 134 -16.26 -5.08 0.00
C SER A 134 -17.37 -5.84 -0.71
N ILE A 135 -17.01 -6.53 -1.80
CA ILE A 135 -17.92 -7.27 -2.67
C ILE A 135 -17.98 -8.73 -2.27
N ALA A 136 -16.84 -9.33 -1.95
CA ALA A 136 -16.76 -10.76 -1.64
C ALA A 136 -15.49 -11.09 -0.86
N THR A 137 -15.60 -12.02 0.08
CA THR A 137 -14.47 -12.61 0.81
C THR A 137 -14.50 -14.13 0.65
N THR A 138 -13.41 -14.74 0.20
CA THR A 138 -13.30 -16.20 -0.03
C THR A 138 -12.74 -16.94 1.19
N PHE A 139 -12.92 -18.27 1.27
CA PHE A 139 -12.40 -19.18 2.31
C PHE A 139 -12.78 -18.83 3.76
N ARG A 140 -13.92 -18.15 3.94
CA ARG A 140 -14.36 -17.69 5.27
C ARG A 140 -14.60 -18.84 6.26
N GLU A 141 -15.21 -19.92 5.79
CA GLU A 141 -15.53 -21.10 6.63
C GLU A 141 -14.25 -21.81 7.07
N GLU A 142 -13.31 -22.04 6.15
CA GLU A 142 -12.04 -22.69 6.44
C GLU A 142 -11.20 -21.87 7.43
N LEU A 143 -11.15 -20.55 7.28
CA LEU A 143 -10.50 -19.65 8.23
C LEU A 143 -11.17 -19.66 9.59
N ALA A 144 -12.51 -19.71 9.63
CA ALA A 144 -13.30 -19.75 10.86
C ALA A 144 -13.09 -21.05 11.67
N GLU A 145 -12.82 -22.19 11.01
CA GLU A 145 -12.44 -23.45 11.69
C GLU A 145 -11.19 -23.29 12.57
N HIS A 146 -10.29 -22.38 12.18
CA HIS A 146 -9.11 -22.03 12.95
C HIS A 146 -9.32 -20.82 13.89
N GLY A 147 -10.55 -20.27 13.93
CA GLY A 147 -10.90 -19.07 14.68
C GLY A 147 -10.31 -17.78 14.08
N VAL A 148 -9.78 -17.83 12.86
CA VAL A 148 -9.28 -16.66 12.14
C VAL A 148 -10.46 -15.84 11.62
N ILE A 149 -10.43 -14.52 11.88
CA ILE A 149 -11.41 -13.59 11.33
C ILE A 149 -10.74 -12.86 10.17
N PHE A 150 -11.34 -12.95 8.98
CA PHE A 150 -10.98 -12.17 7.80
C PHE A 150 -12.25 -11.68 7.13
N CYS A 151 -12.48 -10.38 7.21
CA CYS A 151 -13.70 -9.76 6.67
C CYS A 151 -13.45 -8.26 6.40
N SER A 152 -14.42 -7.58 5.81
CA SER A 152 -14.37 -6.13 5.69
C SER A 152 -14.44 -5.45 7.06
N ILE A 153 -13.87 -4.25 7.17
CA ILE A 153 -13.95 -3.48 8.43
C ILE A 153 -15.41 -3.11 8.76
N SER A 154 -16.24 -2.88 7.75
CA SER A 154 -17.69 -2.62 7.93
C SER A 154 -18.41 -3.79 8.54
N GLU A 155 -18.06 -5.00 8.17
CA GLU A 155 -18.58 -6.22 8.79
C GLU A 155 -18.05 -6.41 10.21
N ALA A 156 -16.75 -6.18 10.42
CA ALA A 156 -16.13 -6.29 11.74
C ALA A 156 -16.74 -5.31 12.75
N VAL A 157 -17.11 -4.10 12.33
CA VAL A 157 -17.83 -3.12 13.18
C VAL A 157 -19.14 -3.66 13.68
N LYS A 158 -19.86 -4.48 12.89
CA LYS A 158 -21.16 -5.06 13.27
C LYS A 158 -21.01 -6.34 14.11
N ASN A 159 -20.09 -7.22 13.72
CA ASN A 159 -20.01 -8.58 14.26
C ASN A 159 -18.91 -8.75 15.33
N HIS A 160 -17.91 -7.86 15.36
CA HIS A 160 -16.73 -7.91 16.25
C HIS A 160 -16.44 -6.52 16.84
N SER A 161 -17.52 -5.83 17.27
CA SER A 161 -17.50 -4.46 17.75
C SER A 161 -16.53 -4.23 18.94
N ASP A 162 -16.40 -5.21 19.82
CA ASP A 162 -15.48 -5.21 20.96
C ASP A 162 -14.01 -5.12 20.54
N LEU A 163 -13.62 -5.83 19.50
CA LEU A 163 -12.27 -5.77 18.93
C LEU A 163 -12.01 -4.44 18.23
N ILE A 164 -13.00 -3.96 17.47
CA ILE A 164 -12.89 -2.67 16.79
C ILE A 164 -12.77 -1.53 17.82
N GLU A 165 -13.63 -1.48 18.84
CA GLU A 165 -13.57 -0.44 19.87
C GLU A 165 -12.25 -0.46 20.64
N ARG A 166 -11.71 -1.66 20.88
CA ARG A 166 -10.44 -1.85 21.60
C ARG A 166 -9.21 -1.41 20.81
N TYR A 167 -9.17 -1.66 19.48
CA TYR A 167 -7.94 -1.57 18.71
C TYR A 167 -7.92 -0.48 17.65
N LEU A 168 -9.06 -0.11 17.05
CA LEU A 168 -9.12 0.87 15.98
C LEU A 168 -8.61 2.24 16.43
N GLY A 169 -7.71 2.84 15.67
CA GLY A 169 -7.13 4.15 15.98
C GLY A 169 -6.10 4.16 17.11
N THR A 170 -5.76 2.99 17.68
CA THR A 170 -4.75 2.90 18.74
C THR A 170 -3.31 2.91 18.20
N VAL A 171 -3.12 2.51 16.95
CA VAL A 171 -1.82 2.52 16.27
C VAL A 171 -1.67 3.78 15.42
N VAL A 172 -2.72 4.13 14.66
CA VAL A 172 -2.80 5.37 13.88
C VAL A 172 -3.93 6.25 14.43
N PRO A 173 -3.67 7.03 15.48
CA PRO A 173 -4.66 7.99 15.96
C PRO A 173 -4.87 9.11 14.94
N ALA A 174 -6.02 9.78 14.97
CA ALA A 174 -6.32 10.96 14.15
C ALA A 174 -5.31 12.13 14.34
N SER A 175 -4.39 12.01 15.29
CA SER A 175 -3.29 12.97 15.52
C SER A 175 -1.99 12.59 14.84
N ASP A 176 -1.91 11.46 14.16
CA ASP A 176 -0.67 11.01 13.53
C ASP A 176 -0.22 11.99 12.42
N ASN A 177 -1.11 12.30 11.50
CA ASN A 177 -0.89 13.29 10.45
C ASN A 177 -2.22 13.71 9.80
N TYR A 178 -2.15 14.69 8.89
CA TYR A 178 -3.28 15.28 8.17
C TYR A 178 -4.13 14.24 7.42
N PHE A 179 -3.50 13.35 6.64
CA PHE A 179 -4.21 12.32 5.85
C PHE A 179 -4.76 11.18 6.72
N ALA A 180 -4.13 10.88 7.85
CA ALA A 180 -4.68 9.95 8.83
C ALA A 180 -5.92 10.52 9.55
N ALA A 181 -5.94 11.83 9.80
CA ALA A 181 -7.11 12.51 10.33
C ALA A 181 -8.27 12.50 9.32
N LEU A 182 -7.98 12.81 8.05
CA LEU A 182 -8.94 12.75 6.95
C LEU A 182 -9.51 11.34 6.82
N ASN A 183 -8.64 10.33 6.69
CA ASN A 183 -9.07 8.93 6.61
C ASN A 183 -9.95 8.55 7.80
N SER A 184 -9.55 8.88 9.03
CA SER A 184 -10.33 8.56 10.24
C SER A 184 -11.74 9.16 10.23
N ALA A 185 -11.94 10.30 9.54
CA ALA A 185 -13.26 10.93 9.40
C ALA A 185 -14.12 10.24 8.34
N VAL A 186 -13.53 9.76 7.23
CA VAL A 186 -14.29 9.38 6.03
C VAL A 186 -14.03 7.96 5.51
N PHE A 187 -13.18 7.13 6.18
CA PHE A 187 -12.91 5.79 5.67
C PHE A 187 -14.22 5.03 5.40
N SER A 188 -14.25 4.35 4.25
CA SER A 188 -15.47 3.70 3.79
C SER A 188 -15.43 2.20 4.01
N ASP A 189 -14.33 1.56 3.68
CA ASP A 189 -14.11 0.13 3.95
C ASP A 189 -12.60 -0.16 4.09
N GLY A 190 -12.24 -1.41 4.09
CA GLY A 190 -10.90 -1.94 4.25
C GLY A 190 -10.99 -3.31 4.91
N SER A 191 -9.84 -3.86 5.30
CA SER A 191 -9.79 -5.23 5.80
C SER A 191 -9.63 -5.28 7.32
N PHE A 192 -10.33 -6.19 7.94
CA PHE A 192 -10.15 -6.58 9.32
C PHE A 192 -9.63 -8.02 9.40
N VAL A 193 -8.51 -8.20 10.10
CA VAL A 193 -7.90 -9.51 10.32
C VAL A 193 -7.61 -9.70 11.81
N TYR A 194 -8.06 -10.81 12.36
CA TYR A 194 -7.73 -11.22 13.72
C TYR A 194 -7.26 -12.68 13.72
N ILE A 195 -6.04 -12.89 14.22
CA ILE A 195 -5.43 -14.22 14.34
C ILE A 195 -5.38 -14.58 15.82
N PRO A 196 -6.11 -15.64 16.24
CA PRO A 196 -6.13 -16.05 17.65
C PRO A 196 -4.77 -16.54 18.15
N LYS A 197 -4.64 -16.57 19.48
CA LYS A 197 -3.45 -17.07 20.16
C LYS A 197 -3.05 -18.47 19.68
N GLY A 198 -1.78 -18.64 19.35
CA GLY A 198 -1.16 -19.90 18.94
C GLY A 198 -1.49 -20.34 17.51
N VAL A 199 -2.30 -19.59 16.77
CA VAL A 199 -2.70 -19.95 15.43
C VAL A 199 -1.72 -19.41 14.39
N LYS A 200 -1.22 -20.29 13.54
CA LYS A 200 -0.56 -19.90 12.29
C LYS A 200 -1.63 -19.89 11.21
N CYS A 201 -1.85 -18.74 10.59
CA CYS A 201 -2.86 -18.64 9.53
C CYS A 201 -2.63 -19.73 8.47
N PRO A 202 -3.63 -20.54 8.12
CA PRO A 202 -3.45 -21.73 7.28
C PRO A 202 -3.12 -21.37 5.83
N MET A 203 -3.40 -20.13 5.42
CA MET A 203 -3.19 -19.63 4.07
C MET A 203 -2.79 -18.15 4.09
N ASP A 204 -2.25 -17.66 2.99
CA ASP A 204 -2.03 -16.23 2.81
C ASP A 204 -3.36 -15.50 2.64
N LEU A 205 -3.49 -14.31 3.20
CA LEU A 205 -4.66 -13.45 3.06
C LEU A 205 -4.34 -12.35 2.05
N SER A 206 -5.31 -11.99 1.21
CA SER A 206 -5.13 -10.91 0.24
C SER A 206 -6.36 -10.02 0.18
N SER A 207 -6.14 -8.71 0.10
CA SER A 207 -7.20 -7.77 -0.27
C SER A 207 -6.82 -7.04 -1.54
N TYR A 208 -7.81 -6.89 -2.40
CA TYR A 208 -7.63 -6.21 -3.67
C TYR A 208 -8.60 -5.04 -3.78
N PHE A 209 -8.04 -3.84 -3.95
CA PHE A 209 -8.79 -2.59 -4.04
C PHE A 209 -8.84 -2.10 -5.48
N ARG A 210 -10.05 -1.88 -5.99
CA ARG A 210 -10.32 -1.32 -7.31
C ARG A 210 -11.05 0.00 -7.20
N ILE A 211 -10.42 1.10 -7.55
CA ILE A 211 -11.09 2.38 -7.78
C ILE A 211 -11.76 2.33 -9.15
N ASN A 212 -13.01 2.76 -9.28
CA ASN A 212 -13.70 2.76 -10.57
C ASN A 212 -14.28 4.14 -10.95
N SER A 213 -14.18 5.14 -10.08
CA SER A 213 -14.73 6.48 -10.29
C SER A 213 -13.65 7.55 -10.16
N GLY A 214 -13.47 8.39 -11.22
CA GLY A 214 -12.42 9.41 -11.29
C GLY A 214 -12.63 10.62 -10.36
N ASP A 215 -13.86 10.88 -9.90
CA ASP A 215 -14.22 11.99 -9.01
C ASP A 215 -14.45 11.55 -7.56
N SER A 216 -14.26 10.27 -7.26
CA SER A 216 -14.35 9.70 -5.90
C SER A 216 -12.96 9.48 -5.31
N GLY A 217 -12.74 10.01 -4.12
CA GLY A 217 -11.58 9.64 -3.31
C GLY A 217 -11.72 8.22 -2.77
N GLN A 218 -10.59 7.55 -2.53
CA GLN A 218 -10.53 6.23 -1.93
C GLN A 218 -9.91 6.33 -0.53
N PHE A 219 -10.63 5.85 0.49
CA PHE A 219 -10.27 6.00 1.90
C PHE A 219 -10.41 4.67 2.62
N GLU A 220 -9.41 3.80 2.48
CA GLU A 220 -9.41 2.48 3.08
C GLU A 220 -8.80 2.51 4.48
N ARG A 221 -9.27 1.61 5.35
CA ARG A 221 -8.68 1.42 6.66
C ARG A 221 -8.55 -0.07 6.99
N THR A 222 -7.32 -0.54 7.09
CA THR A 222 -7.01 -1.94 7.40
C THR A 222 -6.52 -2.06 8.84
N LEU A 223 -7.04 -3.05 9.58
CA LEU A 223 -6.62 -3.39 10.93
C LEU A 223 -6.29 -4.87 11.02
N ILE A 224 -5.03 -5.21 11.39
CA ILE A 224 -4.57 -6.58 11.57
C ILE A 224 -4.05 -6.77 12.99
N ILE A 225 -4.59 -7.76 13.69
CA ILE A 225 -4.22 -8.12 15.06
C ILE A 225 -3.73 -9.56 15.06
N ALA A 226 -2.50 -9.77 15.49
CA ALA A 226 -1.92 -11.09 15.71
C ALA A 226 -1.69 -11.31 17.22
N GLU A 227 -2.46 -12.23 17.79
CA GLU A 227 -2.38 -12.60 19.20
C GLU A 227 -1.09 -13.38 19.51
N GLU A 228 -0.85 -13.67 20.79
CA GLU A 228 0.36 -14.37 21.26
C GLU A 228 0.63 -15.65 20.46
N SER A 229 1.88 -15.81 19.99
CA SER A 229 2.38 -16.98 19.24
C SER A 229 1.62 -17.26 17.93
N SER A 230 1.01 -16.24 17.34
CA SER A 230 0.30 -16.34 16.07
C SER A 230 1.09 -15.79 14.90
N SER A 231 0.71 -16.15 13.67
CA SER A 231 1.35 -15.61 12.47
C SER A 231 0.39 -15.49 11.30
N VAL A 232 0.62 -14.43 10.49
CA VAL A 232 -0.14 -14.17 9.27
C VAL A 232 0.75 -13.52 8.21
N SER A 233 0.51 -13.90 6.96
CA SER A 233 0.98 -13.21 5.76
C SER A 233 -0.23 -12.56 5.09
N TYR A 234 -0.13 -11.27 4.85
CA TYR A 234 -1.21 -10.48 4.23
C TYR A 234 -0.66 -9.68 3.06
N LEU A 235 -1.41 -9.68 1.97
CA LEU A 235 -1.09 -8.97 0.76
C LEU A 235 -2.17 -7.96 0.39
N GLU A 236 -1.74 -6.78 -0.01
CA GLU A 236 -2.60 -5.73 -0.56
C GLU A 236 -2.24 -5.46 -2.01
N GLY A 237 -3.22 -5.61 -2.90
CA GLY A 237 -3.14 -5.20 -4.29
C GLY A 237 -4.06 -4.02 -4.57
N CYS A 238 -3.59 -3.02 -5.34
CA CYS A 238 -4.40 -1.84 -5.67
C CYS A 238 -4.24 -1.47 -7.14
N THR A 239 -5.39 -1.15 -7.80
CA THR A 239 -5.39 -0.64 -9.17
C THR A 239 -6.45 0.44 -9.36
N ALA A 240 -6.25 1.30 -10.37
CA ALA A 240 -7.23 2.28 -10.82
C ALA A 240 -7.28 2.35 -12.35
N PRO A 241 -8.44 2.72 -12.96
CA PRO A 241 -8.52 3.06 -14.38
C PRO A 241 -7.75 4.34 -14.72
N MET A 242 -7.66 4.64 -15.99
CA MET A 242 -7.16 5.92 -16.49
C MET A 242 -8.24 7.00 -16.38
N PHE A 243 -7.92 8.12 -15.74
CA PHE A 243 -8.80 9.28 -15.61
C PHE A 243 -8.04 10.56 -15.94
N ASP A 244 -8.71 11.51 -16.59
CA ASP A 244 -8.16 12.84 -16.91
C ASP A 244 -8.12 13.77 -15.69
N THR A 245 -8.55 13.30 -14.54
CA THR A 245 -8.56 14.03 -13.26
C THR A 245 -7.72 13.32 -12.23
N ASN A 246 -7.10 14.08 -11.31
CA ASN A 246 -6.40 13.49 -10.20
C ASN A 246 -7.37 12.90 -9.19
N THR A 247 -7.08 11.69 -8.74
CA THR A 247 -7.88 10.99 -7.73
C THR A 247 -7.07 10.81 -6.45
N LEU A 248 -7.67 11.18 -5.31
CA LEU A 248 -7.03 11.04 -4.01
C LEU A 248 -7.25 9.63 -3.44
N HIS A 249 -6.14 8.94 -3.18
CA HIS A 249 -6.11 7.72 -2.37
C HIS A 249 -5.42 8.01 -1.03
N ALA A 250 -6.17 7.98 0.07
CA ALA A 250 -5.63 8.21 1.41
C ALA A 250 -6.00 7.05 2.34
N ALA A 251 -5.14 6.04 2.41
CA ALA A 251 -5.36 4.84 3.19
C ALA A 251 -4.63 4.84 4.53
N VAL A 252 -5.16 4.07 5.49
CA VAL A 252 -4.55 3.82 6.78
C VAL A 252 -4.45 2.32 7.05
N VAL A 253 -3.28 1.87 7.52
CA VAL A 253 -3.04 0.48 7.95
C VAL A 253 -2.49 0.46 9.37
N GLU A 254 -3.14 -0.32 10.22
CA GLU A 254 -2.78 -0.54 11.62
C GLU A 254 -2.44 -2.01 11.86
N LEU A 255 -1.21 -2.31 12.30
CA LEU A 255 -0.78 -3.66 12.67
C LEU A 255 -0.44 -3.75 14.15
N ILE A 256 -0.89 -4.82 14.79
CA ILE A 256 -0.61 -5.10 16.21
C ILE A 256 -0.11 -6.53 16.35
N ALA A 257 1.11 -6.69 16.81
CA ALA A 257 1.72 -7.99 17.10
C ALA A 257 2.00 -8.15 18.60
N LEU A 258 1.40 -9.19 19.21
CA LEU A 258 1.59 -9.52 20.62
C LEU A 258 2.81 -10.46 20.81
N ASP A 259 2.98 -11.07 21.98
CA ASP A 259 4.15 -11.90 22.30
C ASP A 259 4.34 -13.03 21.27
N ASP A 260 5.56 -13.17 20.74
CA ASP A 260 5.94 -14.17 19.74
C ASP A 260 5.10 -14.14 18.44
N ALA A 261 4.30 -13.10 18.22
CA ALA A 261 3.47 -12.97 17.04
C ALA A 261 4.25 -12.42 15.85
N SER A 262 3.85 -12.82 14.63
CA SER A 262 4.49 -12.36 13.39
C SER A 262 3.45 -11.92 12.36
N ILE A 263 3.61 -10.70 11.84
CA ILE A 263 2.82 -10.17 10.74
C ILE A 263 3.75 -9.84 9.58
N LYS A 264 3.51 -10.45 8.41
CA LYS A 264 4.11 -10.06 7.15
C LYS A 264 3.06 -9.33 6.32
N TYR A 265 3.30 -8.06 6.01
CA TYR A 265 2.39 -7.24 5.21
C TYR A 265 3.08 -6.85 3.91
N SER A 266 2.55 -7.34 2.81
CA SER A 266 3.08 -7.07 1.48
C SER A 266 2.12 -6.18 0.69
N THR A 267 2.65 -5.26 -0.12
CA THR A 267 1.86 -4.40 -1.01
C THR A 267 2.46 -4.41 -2.40
N VAL A 268 1.62 -4.63 -3.40
CA VAL A 268 1.97 -4.38 -4.81
C VAL A 268 0.96 -3.37 -5.34
N GLN A 269 1.42 -2.16 -5.64
CA GLN A 269 0.57 -1.08 -6.14
C GLN A 269 0.90 -0.76 -7.59
N ASN A 270 -0.13 -0.80 -8.42
CA ASN A 270 -0.06 -0.48 -9.84
C ASN A 270 -1.15 0.55 -10.18
N TRP A 271 -0.84 1.81 -9.92
CA TRP A 271 -1.73 2.92 -10.17
C TRP A 271 -1.57 3.49 -11.57
N TYR A 272 -2.48 4.37 -11.95
CA TYR A 272 -2.36 5.21 -13.13
C TYR A 272 -1.58 6.50 -12.79
N ALA A 273 -0.59 6.81 -13.63
CA ALA A 273 0.37 7.89 -13.38
C ALA A 273 -0.10 9.28 -13.85
N GLY A 274 -1.13 9.34 -14.64
CA GLY A 274 -1.44 10.45 -15.52
C GLY A 274 -0.90 10.19 -16.94
N ASP A 275 -1.20 11.10 -17.85
CA ASP A 275 -0.71 11.08 -19.22
C ASP A 275 0.74 11.59 -19.35
N GLU A 276 1.23 11.74 -20.58
CA GLU A 276 2.59 12.20 -20.86
C GLU A 276 2.81 13.66 -20.42
N GLU A 277 1.77 14.48 -20.37
CA GLU A 277 1.76 15.86 -19.88
C GLU A 277 1.61 15.95 -18.35
N GLY A 278 1.39 14.83 -17.66
CA GLY A 278 1.19 14.75 -16.21
C GLY A 278 -0.24 15.12 -15.78
N ILE A 279 -1.21 15.02 -16.68
CA ILE A 279 -2.63 15.27 -16.39
C ILE A 279 -3.27 13.99 -15.87
N GLY A 280 -4.09 14.11 -14.82
CA GLY A 280 -4.71 12.97 -14.17
C GLY A 280 -3.77 12.20 -13.24
N GLY A 281 -4.09 10.94 -12.98
CA GLY A 281 -3.30 10.04 -12.15
C GLY A 281 -3.64 10.10 -10.65
N ILE A 282 -3.11 9.14 -9.92
CA ILE A 282 -3.44 8.93 -8.50
C ILE A 282 -2.48 9.70 -7.59
N PHE A 283 -3.04 10.42 -6.63
CA PHE A 283 -2.34 10.94 -5.46
C PHE A 283 -2.46 9.90 -4.33
N ASN A 284 -1.36 9.19 -4.09
CA ASN A 284 -1.31 8.02 -3.20
C ASN A 284 -0.66 8.39 -1.86
N PHE A 285 -1.47 8.79 -0.88
CA PHE A 285 -1.04 9.23 0.45
C PHE A 285 -1.43 8.19 1.50
N VAL A 286 -0.48 7.35 1.93
CA VAL A 286 -0.76 6.19 2.76
C VAL A 286 -0.02 6.25 4.10
N THR A 287 -0.76 6.05 5.18
CA THR A 287 -0.23 5.97 6.54
C THR A 287 -0.27 4.53 7.04
N LYS A 288 0.89 3.86 7.13
CA LYS A 288 1.03 2.50 7.64
C LYS A 288 1.83 2.50 8.94
N ARG A 289 1.28 1.93 10.03
CA ARG A 289 1.95 1.84 11.32
C ARG A 289 1.80 0.44 11.91
N GLY A 290 2.89 -0.07 12.47
CA GLY A 290 2.90 -1.33 13.19
C GLY A 290 3.40 -1.16 14.61
N LYS A 291 2.71 -1.79 15.58
CA LYS A 291 3.16 -1.91 16.95
C LYS A 291 3.58 -3.34 17.25
N CYS A 292 4.88 -3.56 17.47
CA CYS A 292 5.41 -4.76 18.08
C CYS A 292 5.30 -4.63 19.61
N LEU A 293 4.10 -4.92 20.14
CA LEU A 293 3.78 -4.76 21.55
C LEU A 293 4.44 -5.85 22.39
N GLY A 294 4.44 -7.07 21.87
CA GLY A 294 4.87 -8.25 22.61
C GLY A 294 6.37 -8.53 22.51
N LYS A 295 6.86 -9.33 23.44
CA LYS A 295 8.22 -9.87 23.43
C LYS A 295 8.42 -10.73 22.17
N ARG A 296 9.56 -10.58 21.48
CA ARG A 296 9.92 -11.28 20.24
C ARG A 296 8.90 -11.16 19.10
N SER A 297 7.97 -10.21 19.20
CA SER A 297 7.03 -9.95 18.12
C SER A 297 7.73 -9.41 16.88
N LYS A 298 7.17 -9.68 15.70
CA LYS A 298 7.75 -9.28 14.41
C LYS A 298 6.72 -8.66 13.49
N ILE A 299 7.08 -7.53 12.89
CA ILE A 299 6.34 -6.94 11.77
C ILE A 299 7.31 -6.72 10.61
N SER A 300 6.95 -7.28 9.44
CA SER A 300 7.71 -7.12 8.20
C SER A 300 6.82 -6.44 7.15
N TRP A 301 7.28 -5.30 6.66
CA TRP A 301 6.68 -4.58 5.54
C TRP A 301 7.46 -4.89 4.27
N SER A 302 6.77 -5.34 3.22
CA SER A 302 7.33 -5.48 1.87
C SER A 302 6.47 -4.71 0.89
N GLN A 303 7.05 -3.83 0.08
CA GLN A 303 6.25 -3.01 -0.83
C GLN A 303 6.93 -2.79 -2.18
N VAL A 304 6.10 -2.81 -3.23
CA VAL A 304 6.43 -2.38 -4.58
C VAL A 304 5.46 -1.30 -4.98
N GLU A 305 5.99 -0.09 -5.18
CA GLU A 305 5.22 1.12 -5.48
C GLU A 305 5.51 1.53 -6.92
N THR A 306 4.48 1.50 -7.75
CA THR A 306 4.57 1.96 -9.14
C THR A 306 3.31 2.72 -9.55
N GLY A 307 3.45 3.60 -10.51
CA GLY A 307 2.34 4.12 -11.31
C GLY A 307 1.58 5.30 -10.72
N SER A 308 1.73 5.69 -9.48
CA SER A 308 1.07 6.91 -8.97
C SER A 308 1.69 8.17 -9.57
N ALA A 309 0.88 9.20 -9.84
CA ALA A 309 1.40 10.52 -10.16
C ALA A 309 2.23 11.08 -9.00
N ILE A 310 1.69 10.98 -7.79
CA ILE A 310 2.35 11.37 -6.54
C ILE A 310 2.24 10.22 -5.54
N THR A 311 3.37 9.79 -4.96
CA THR A 311 3.40 8.82 -3.87
C THR A 311 3.97 9.45 -2.60
N TRP A 312 3.24 9.34 -1.50
CA TRP A 312 3.66 9.78 -0.17
C TRP A 312 3.37 8.72 0.89
N LYS A 313 4.40 7.94 1.26
CA LYS A 313 4.16 6.72 2.03
C LYS A 313 5.34 6.35 2.92
N TYR A 314 5.10 6.28 4.23
CA TYR A 314 6.11 5.95 5.23
C TYR A 314 5.59 4.92 6.23
N PRO A 315 5.67 3.62 5.94
CA PRO A 315 5.42 2.58 6.94
C PRO A 315 6.31 2.75 8.16
N SER A 316 5.82 2.36 9.33
CA SER A 316 6.63 2.43 10.53
C SER A 316 6.44 1.22 11.45
N CYS A 317 7.49 0.91 12.24
CA CYS A 317 7.42 -0.05 13.34
C CYS A 317 7.77 0.64 14.65
N LEU A 318 6.89 0.51 15.65
CA LEU A 318 7.18 0.81 17.04
C LEU A 318 7.57 -0.49 17.74
N LEU A 319 8.85 -0.64 18.09
CA LEU A 319 9.43 -1.82 18.71
C LEU A 319 9.40 -1.66 20.22
N LEU A 320 8.30 -2.08 20.84
CA LEU A 320 7.99 -1.89 22.26
C LEU A 320 8.40 -3.10 23.09
N GLY A 321 8.11 -4.31 22.61
CA GLY A 321 8.46 -5.56 23.28
C GLY A 321 9.97 -5.84 23.24
N GLU A 322 10.49 -6.48 24.30
CA GLU A 322 11.87 -6.97 24.32
C GLU A 322 12.10 -7.91 23.13
N GLU A 323 13.25 -7.78 22.45
CA GLU A 323 13.65 -8.61 21.30
C GLU A 323 12.69 -8.52 20.09
N SER A 324 11.81 -7.52 20.06
CA SER A 324 10.93 -7.36 18.90
C SER A 324 11.68 -6.91 17.64
N VAL A 325 11.12 -7.26 16.47
CA VAL A 325 11.78 -7.11 15.17
C VAL A 325 10.89 -6.31 14.22
N GLY A 326 11.47 -5.30 13.56
CA GLY A 326 10.84 -4.54 12.49
C GLY A 326 11.64 -4.68 11.20
N GLU A 327 10.97 -5.01 10.10
CA GLU A 327 11.61 -5.11 8.78
C GLU A 327 10.89 -4.23 7.76
N PHE A 328 11.65 -3.68 6.84
CA PHE A 328 11.13 -2.90 5.74
C PHE A 328 11.93 -3.19 4.47
N TYR A 329 11.24 -3.70 3.47
CA TYR A 329 11.77 -3.97 2.13
C TYR A 329 10.93 -3.23 1.11
N SER A 330 11.53 -2.37 0.30
CA SER A 330 10.77 -1.58 -0.66
C SER A 330 11.47 -1.40 -2.00
N VAL A 331 10.67 -1.42 -3.05
CA VAL A 331 11.00 -0.88 -4.37
C VAL A 331 10.03 0.27 -4.65
N ALA A 332 10.56 1.43 -5.02
CA ALA A 332 9.78 2.55 -5.53
C ALA A 332 10.30 2.91 -6.92
N LEU A 333 9.45 2.71 -7.93
CA LEU A 333 9.76 3.06 -9.30
C LEU A 333 8.95 4.27 -9.73
N THR A 334 9.63 5.29 -10.23
CA THR A 334 9.06 6.49 -10.83
C THR A 334 9.54 6.66 -12.26
N ASN A 335 8.65 7.11 -13.14
CA ASN A 335 8.93 7.36 -14.54
C ASN A 335 8.23 8.65 -15.01
N ASN A 336 8.63 9.21 -16.14
CA ASN A 336 8.07 10.43 -16.72
C ASN A 336 8.02 11.58 -15.69
N LEU A 337 6.85 12.09 -15.36
CA LEU A 337 6.63 13.20 -14.41
C LEU A 337 6.25 12.74 -13.00
N GLN A 338 6.30 11.44 -12.73
CA GLN A 338 5.95 10.89 -11.42
C GLN A 338 6.88 11.39 -10.31
N GLN A 339 6.34 11.56 -9.12
CA GLN A 339 7.11 11.94 -7.95
C GLN A 339 6.77 11.01 -6.78
N ALA A 340 7.80 10.48 -6.14
CA ALA A 340 7.66 9.67 -4.93
C ALA A 340 8.52 10.25 -3.80
N ASP A 341 7.91 10.42 -2.64
CA ASP A 341 8.63 10.62 -1.39
C ASP A 341 8.20 9.49 -0.44
N THR A 342 9.04 8.47 -0.35
CA THR A 342 8.76 7.23 0.37
C THR A 342 9.79 7.00 1.47
N GLY A 343 9.59 5.98 2.27
CA GLY A 343 10.56 5.61 3.29
C GLY A 343 9.95 4.87 4.47
N THR A 344 10.65 4.91 5.60
CA THR A 344 10.19 4.18 6.79
C THR A 344 10.64 4.82 8.09
N LYS A 345 9.99 4.43 9.19
CA LYS A 345 10.36 4.84 10.55
C LYS A 345 10.50 3.61 11.43
N MET A 346 11.70 3.36 11.94
CA MET A 346 11.97 2.31 12.93
C MET A 346 12.25 2.95 14.28
N ILE A 347 11.33 2.77 15.23
CA ILE A 347 11.38 3.39 16.55
C ILE A 347 11.56 2.30 17.61
N HIS A 348 12.79 2.18 18.10
CA HIS A 348 13.17 1.23 19.13
C HIS A 348 12.89 1.81 20.51
N ILE A 349 12.04 1.15 21.27
CA ILE A 349 11.64 1.54 22.64
C ILE A 349 12.06 0.46 23.63
N GLY A 350 11.75 -0.80 23.35
CA GLY A 350 12.14 -1.95 24.16
C GLY A 350 13.63 -2.33 24.00
N PRO A 351 14.17 -3.14 24.92
CA PRO A 351 15.57 -3.60 24.85
C PRO A 351 15.76 -4.70 23.81
N LYS A 352 16.98 -4.84 23.30
CA LYS A 352 17.44 -5.88 22.35
C LYS A 352 16.60 -5.95 21.06
N THR A 353 15.92 -4.88 20.70
CA THR A 353 15.09 -4.82 19.50
C THR A 353 15.95 -4.73 18.24
N LYS A 354 15.45 -5.26 17.12
CA LYS A 354 16.17 -5.27 15.85
C LYS A 354 15.33 -4.65 14.75
N SER A 355 15.99 -3.94 13.83
CA SER A 355 15.34 -3.51 12.59
C SER A 355 16.25 -3.63 11.38
N THR A 356 15.63 -3.95 10.24
CA THR A 356 16.30 -4.03 8.94
C THR A 356 15.52 -3.19 7.95
N ILE A 357 16.24 -2.36 7.19
CA ILE A 357 15.68 -1.53 6.13
C ILE A 357 16.47 -1.81 4.84
N VAL A 358 15.79 -2.22 3.79
CA VAL A 358 16.34 -2.34 2.43
C VAL A 358 15.39 -1.61 1.48
N SER A 359 15.85 -0.48 0.95
CA SER A 359 15.04 0.35 0.05
C SER A 359 15.76 0.54 -1.28
N LYS A 360 15.08 0.24 -2.37
CA LYS A 360 15.54 0.41 -3.74
C LYS A 360 14.68 1.45 -4.44
N GLY A 361 15.28 2.57 -4.83
CA GLY A 361 14.61 3.63 -5.59
C GLY A 361 15.04 3.58 -7.06
N ILE A 362 14.10 3.66 -7.99
CA ILE A 362 14.38 3.75 -9.42
C ILE A 362 13.70 4.99 -9.95
N SER A 363 14.46 5.84 -10.62
CA SER A 363 13.95 7.07 -11.22
C SER A 363 14.33 7.12 -12.68
N ALA A 364 13.33 7.20 -13.56
CA ALA A 364 13.51 7.25 -15.00
C ALA A 364 12.89 8.51 -15.62
N GLY A 365 13.34 8.92 -16.78
CA GLY A 365 12.82 10.11 -17.48
C GLY A 365 13.02 11.40 -16.67
N ASN A 366 11.95 12.15 -16.44
CA ASN A 366 11.95 13.41 -15.67
C ASN A 366 11.44 13.21 -14.23
N SER A 367 11.41 11.98 -13.74
CA SER A 367 10.81 11.65 -12.45
C SER A 367 11.69 11.99 -11.25
N LYS A 368 11.06 12.06 -10.08
CA LYS A 368 11.74 12.35 -8.81
C LYS A 368 11.40 11.25 -7.81
N ASN A 369 12.44 10.65 -7.22
CA ASN A 369 12.28 9.64 -6.18
C ASN A 369 13.08 10.04 -4.94
N SER A 370 12.41 10.16 -3.82
CA SER A 370 13.03 10.53 -2.55
C SER A 370 12.76 9.44 -1.51
N TYR A 371 13.81 9.04 -0.80
CA TYR A 371 13.71 8.15 0.35
C TYR A 371 13.95 8.92 1.65
N ARG A 372 13.07 8.75 2.66
CA ARG A 372 13.24 9.28 4.01
C ARG A 372 13.25 8.16 5.04
N GLY A 373 14.35 8.01 5.75
CA GLY A 373 14.52 6.98 6.78
C GLY A 373 14.66 7.59 8.17
N LEU A 374 13.77 7.23 9.10
CA LEU A 374 13.93 7.55 10.53
C LEU A 374 14.30 6.31 11.31
N VAL A 375 15.47 6.32 11.95
CA VAL A 375 15.84 5.34 12.97
C VAL A 375 16.02 6.04 14.30
N LYS A 376 15.21 5.65 15.29
CA LYS A 376 15.30 6.21 16.64
C LYS A 376 15.52 5.12 17.67
N MET A 377 16.63 5.19 18.40
CA MET A 377 16.90 4.40 19.61
C MET A 377 16.49 5.20 20.84
N GLY A 378 15.43 4.76 21.51
CA GLY A 378 14.96 5.36 22.77
C GLY A 378 15.86 5.01 23.95
N THR A 379 15.66 5.67 25.08
CA THR A 379 16.50 5.50 26.29
C THR A 379 16.50 4.07 26.86
N LYS A 380 15.45 3.28 26.59
CA LYS A 380 15.33 1.89 27.06
C LYS A 380 15.77 0.85 26.02
N ALA A 381 16.17 1.27 24.81
CA ALA A 381 16.54 0.37 23.70
C ALA A 381 17.97 -0.19 23.82
N THR A 382 18.35 -0.65 25.02
CA THR A 382 19.69 -1.22 25.27
C THR A 382 19.91 -2.49 24.48
N GLY A 383 21.08 -2.64 23.85
CA GLY A 383 21.43 -3.78 23.03
C GLY A 383 20.61 -3.88 21.73
N SER A 384 19.96 -2.80 21.33
CA SER A 384 19.18 -2.77 20.10
C SER A 384 20.07 -2.46 18.89
N ARG A 385 19.66 -2.98 17.72
CA ARG A 385 20.42 -2.87 16.49
C ARG A 385 19.55 -2.51 15.30
N ASN A 386 20.08 -1.64 14.42
CA ASN A 386 19.49 -1.32 13.12
C ASN A 386 20.53 -1.55 12.01
N TYR A 387 20.05 -2.09 10.88
CA TYR A 387 20.73 -2.06 9.60
C TYR A 387 19.84 -1.37 8.57
N SER A 388 20.39 -0.42 7.83
CA SER A 388 19.69 0.32 6.77
C SER A 388 20.53 0.37 5.51
N GLN A 389 19.96 -0.06 4.39
CA GLN A 389 20.53 0.06 3.06
C GLN A 389 19.52 0.77 2.13
N CYS A 390 19.97 1.88 1.52
CA CYS A 390 19.12 2.72 0.70
C CYS A 390 19.83 3.01 -0.63
N ASP A 391 19.45 2.28 -1.68
CA ASP A 391 20.10 2.40 -2.98
C ASP A 391 19.16 3.04 -4.01
N SER A 392 19.71 3.88 -4.86
CA SER A 392 18.98 4.56 -5.93
C SER A 392 19.63 4.30 -7.28
N MET A 393 18.81 4.01 -8.30
CA MET A 393 19.23 3.88 -9.69
C MET A 393 18.58 4.97 -10.53
N LEU A 394 19.38 5.68 -11.31
CA LEU A 394 18.93 6.70 -12.23
C LEU A 394 19.02 6.20 -13.67
N ILE A 395 17.97 6.44 -14.44
CA ILE A 395 17.84 6.08 -15.85
C ILE A 395 17.49 7.36 -16.62
N GLY A 396 18.39 7.79 -17.51
CA GLY A 396 18.29 9.07 -18.23
C GLY A 396 18.89 10.25 -17.46
N ASP A 397 18.92 11.43 -18.10
CA ASP A 397 19.68 12.59 -17.62
C ASP A 397 18.89 13.50 -16.67
N GLN A 398 17.57 13.47 -16.74
CA GLN A 398 16.70 14.36 -15.97
C GLN A 398 16.14 13.69 -14.69
N ALA A 399 16.33 12.38 -14.56
CA ALA A 399 15.90 11.64 -13.39
C ALA A 399 16.63 12.09 -12.13
N SER A 400 15.92 12.17 -11.02
CA SER A 400 16.51 12.57 -9.73
C SER A 400 16.19 11.62 -8.60
N ALA A 401 17.16 11.40 -7.71
CA ALA A 401 16.99 10.65 -6.48
C ALA A 401 17.55 11.42 -5.29
N ASN A 402 16.83 11.38 -4.17
CA ASN A 402 17.26 12.00 -2.91
C ASN A 402 17.14 11.01 -1.76
N THR A 403 18.09 11.05 -0.84
CA THR A 403 18.05 10.24 0.38
C THR A 403 18.18 11.13 1.61
N PHE A 404 17.20 11.05 2.52
CA PHE A 404 17.13 11.86 3.73
C PHE A 404 17.15 10.95 4.98
N PRO A 405 18.32 10.52 5.46
CA PRO A 405 18.42 9.75 6.68
C PRO A 405 18.24 10.66 7.90
N TYR A 406 17.43 10.21 8.86
CA TYR A 406 17.32 10.83 10.18
C TYR A 406 17.59 9.80 11.27
N ILE A 407 18.75 9.92 11.90
CA ILE A 407 19.22 8.96 12.90
C ILE A 407 19.32 9.65 14.26
N LYS A 408 18.63 9.08 15.26
CA LYS A 408 18.66 9.58 16.65
C LYS A 408 18.86 8.44 17.62
N SER A 409 20.01 8.39 18.28
CA SER A 409 20.25 7.48 19.39
C SER A 409 20.27 8.23 20.73
N GLN A 410 19.53 7.68 21.71
CA GLN A 410 19.53 8.11 23.10
C GLN A 410 20.05 6.98 24.02
N GLN A 411 20.58 5.91 23.41
CA GLN A 411 21.07 4.72 24.12
C GLN A 411 22.51 4.38 23.68
N PRO A 412 23.51 4.48 24.56
CA PRO A 412 24.93 4.27 24.19
C PRO A 412 25.25 2.83 23.76
N ASN A 413 24.47 1.83 24.24
CA ASN A 413 24.67 0.41 23.93
C ASN A 413 23.81 -0.04 22.72
N SER A 414 23.46 0.86 21.80
CA SER A 414 22.77 0.52 20.57
C SER A 414 23.70 0.64 19.36
N GLU A 415 23.45 -0.14 18.34
CA GLU A 415 24.20 -0.15 17.08
C GLU A 415 23.31 0.30 15.94
N ILE A 416 23.82 1.20 15.11
CA ILE A 416 23.12 1.69 13.90
C ILE A 416 24.09 1.67 12.74
N GLU A 417 23.76 0.88 11.72
CA GLU A 417 24.49 0.83 10.45
C GLU A 417 23.62 1.45 9.36
N HIS A 418 24.17 2.33 8.58
CA HIS A 418 23.47 2.98 7.47
C HIS A 418 24.37 3.08 6.25
N GLU A 419 23.89 2.53 5.14
CA GLU A 419 24.51 2.62 3.83
C GLU A 419 23.56 3.29 2.85
N ALA A 420 24.08 4.13 1.97
CA ALA A 420 23.31 4.72 0.88
C ALA A 420 24.18 4.80 -0.36
N SER A 421 23.63 4.37 -1.48
CA SER A 421 24.28 4.49 -2.78
C SER A 421 23.35 5.09 -3.83
N THR A 422 23.93 5.81 -4.79
CA THR A 422 23.20 6.26 -5.98
C THR A 422 24.08 6.00 -7.18
N CYS A 423 23.52 5.30 -8.16
CA CYS A 423 24.19 4.99 -9.40
C CYS A 423 23.33 5.39 -10.60
N ARG A 424 23.97 5.64 -11.73
CA ARG A 424 23.32 5.61 -13.05
C ARG A 424 23.38 4.20 -13.60
N ILE A 425 22.45 3.85 -14.46
CA ILE A 425 22.54 2.61 -15.21
C ILE A 425 23.85 2.59 -16.00
N SER A 426 24.59 1.49 -15.94
CA SER A 426 25.92 1.39 -16.53
C SER A 426 25.84 1.24 -18.03
N GLU A 427 26.34 2.23 -18.77
CA GLU A 427 26.43 2.18 -20.24
C GLU A 427 27.34 1.03 -20.73
N ASP A 428 28.41 0.72 -20.01
CA ASP A 428 29.30 -0.40 -20.35
C ASP A 428 28.59 -1.75 -20.22
N GLN A 429 27.76 -1.93 -19.19
CA GLN A 429 26.96 -3.12 -18.99
C GLN A 429 25.86 -3.24 -20.04
N LEU A 430 25.19 -2.14 -20.37
CA LEU A 430 24.22 -2.10 -21.46
C LEU A 430 24.86 -2.47 -22.79
N PHE A 431 26.00 -1.85 -23.12
CA PHE A 431 26.76 -2.18 -24.33
C PHE A 431 27.16 -3.66 -24.37
N TYR A 432 27.62 -4.21 -23.25
CA TYR A 432 27.95 -5.63 -23.15
C TYR A 432 26.75 -6.54 -23.43
N LEU A 433 25.60 -6.25 -22.86
CA LEU A 433 24.37 -7.02 -23.09
C LEU A 433 23.91 -6.91 -24.55
N GLN A 434 23.89 -5.70 -25.11
CA GLN A 434 23.56 -5.46 -26.51
C GLN A 434 24.53 -6.17 -27.49
N SER A 435 25.83 -6.22 -27.17
CA SER A 435 26.82 -6.97 -27.97
C SER A 435 26.58 -8.47 -27.97
N ARG A 436 25.77 -9.00 -27.05
CA ARG A 436 25.31 -10.38 -26.97
C ARG A 436 23.95 -10.61 -27.66
N GLY A 437 23.40 -9.55 -28.30
CA GLY A 437 22.14 -9.62 -29.03
C GLY A 437 20.90 -9.44 -28.17
N ILE A 438 21.06 -8.93 -26.94
CA ILE A 438 19.94 -8.55 -26.08
C ILE A 438 19.49 -7.14 -26.47
N GLU A 439 18.22 -6.96 -26.76
CA GLU A 439 17.64 -5.66 -27.08
C GLU A 439 17.80 -4.68 -25.90
N PHE A 440 17.87 -3.38 -26.20
CA PHE A 440 18.18 -2.34 -25.21
C PHE A 440 17.20 -2.34 -24.02
N GLU A 441 15.90 -2.38 -24.29
CA GLU A 441 14.87 -2.39 -23.25
C GLU A 441 14.91 -3.64 -22.38
N GLU A 442 15.17 -4.81 -22.99
CA GLU A 442 15.35 -6.05 -22.27
C GLU A 442 16.61 -5.99 -21.37
N ALA A 443 17.70 -5.41 -21.86
CA ALA A 443 18.92 -5.22 -21.08
C ALA A 443 18.68 -4.31 -19.85
N VAL A 444 17.96 -3.20 -20.02
CA VAL A 444 17.55 -2.32 -18.91
C VAL A 444 16.67 -3.07 -17.91
N SER A 445 15.67 -3.80 -18.37
CA SER A 445 14.78 -4.61 -17.52
C SER A 445 15.56 -5.64 -16.69
N MET A 446 16.50 -6.35 -17.30
CA MET A 446 17.37 -7.32 -16.61
C MET A 446 18.21 -6.66 -15.51
N MET A 447 18.77 -5.49 -15.76
CA MET A 447 19.57 -4.75 -14.78
C MET A 447 18.72 -4.27 -13.61
N VAL A 448 17.52 -3.75 -13.89
CA VAL A 448 16.56 -3.29 -12.87
C VAL A 448 16.06 -4.46 -12.03
N SER A 449 15.69 -5.58 -12.65
CA SER A 449 15.30 -6.80 -11.93
C SER A 449 16.41 -7.31 -11.01
N GLY A 450 17.65 -7.29 -11.48
CA GLY A 450 18.82 -7.62 -10.66
C GLY A 450 19.00 -6.68 -9.47
N PHE A 451 18.80 -5.38 -9.67
CA PHE A 451 18.88 -4.37 -8.61
C PHE A 451 17.79 -4.53 -7.54
N CYS A 452 16.59 -4.95 -7.92
CA CYS A 452 15.44 -5.15 -7.02
C CYS A 452 15.37 -6.52 -6.35
N ARG A 453 16.23 -7.45 -6.71
CA ARG A 453 16.17 -8.88 -6.35
C ARG A 453 16.01 -9.11 -4.83
N ASP A 454 16.74 -8.35 -4.00
CA ASP A 454 16.70 -8.51 -2.54
C ASP A 454 15.31 -8.24 -1.97
N VAL A 455 14.58 -7.29 -2.57
CA VAL A 455 13.21 -6.97 -2.17
C VAL A 455 12.22 -7.99 -2.72
N PHE A 456 12.37 -8.40 -3.98
CA PHE A 456 11.48 -9.39 -4.59
C PHE A 456 11.52 -10.73 -3.88
N ASN A 457 12.68 -11.15 -3.37
CA ASN A 457 12.82 -12.37 -2.57
C ASN A 457 12.01 -12.33 -1.26
N GLN A 458 11.53 -11.16 -0.84
CA GLN A 458 10.67 -11.01 0.33
C GLN A 458 9.17 -11.10 0.00
N LEU A 459 8.79 -11.03 -1.27
CA LEU A 459 7.40 -11.21 -1.70
C LEU A 459 7.06 -12.71 -1.83
N PRO A 460 5.79 -13.10 -1.72
CA PRO A 460 5.34 -14.40 -2.22
C PRO A 460 5.70 -14.55 -3.71
N MET A 461 6.03 -15.77 -4.15
CA MET A 461 6.62 -16.03 -5.48
C MET A 461 5.74 -15.47 -6.63
N GLU A 462 4.43 -15.61 -6.52
CA GLU A 462 3.48 -15.14 -7.53
C GLU A 462 3.49 -13.63 -7.67
N PHE A 463 3.60 -12.92 -6.54
CA PHE A 463 3.68 -11.45 -6.51
C PHE A 463 5.05 -10.92 -6.85
N ALA A 464 6.11 -11.66 -6.59
CA ALA A 464 7.45 -11.33 -7.05
C ALA A 464 7.52 -11.35 -8.59
N ALA A 465 6.91 -12.35 -9.23
CA ALA A 465 6.82 -12.44 -10.69
C ALA A 465 5.93 -11.33 -11.28
N GLU A 466 4.82 -10.98 -10.62
CA GLU A 466 3.98 -9.85 -11.02
C GLU A 466 4.73 -8.52 -10.90
N ALA A 467 5.41 -8.29 -9.78
CA ALA A 467 6.20 -7.08 -9.54
C ALA A 467 7.31 -6.91 -10.59
N ASP A 468 8.04 -7.98 -10.91
CA ASP A 468 9.09 -7.97 -11.93
C ASP A 468 8.53 -7.60 -13.30
N LYS A 469 7.40 -8.22 -13.70
CA LYS A 469 6.71 -7.90 -14.94
C LYS A 469 6.19 -6.45 -14.98
N LEU A 470 5.67 -5.94 -13.86
CA LEU A 470 5.20 -4.56 -13.76
C LEU A 470 6.34 -3.57 -13.92
N LEU A 471 7.52 -3.83 -13.34
CA LEU A 471 8.69 -2.97 -13.50
C LEU A 471 9.16 -2.93 -14.96
N ALA A 472 9.20 -4.07 -15.63
CA ALA A 472 9.55 -4.14 -17.04
C ALA A 472 8.60 -3.29 -17.90
N LEU A 473 7.28 -3.47 -17.75
CA LEU A 473 6.25 -2.72 -18.49
C LEU A 473 6.30 -1.21 -18.23
N LYS A 474 6.60 -0.79 -17.00
CA LYS A 474 6.65 0.65 -16.65
C LYS A 474 7.92 1.35 -17.15
N LEU A 475 8.94 0.60 -17.53
CA LEU A 475 10.18 1.16 -18.10
C LEU A 475 10.19 1.15 -19.62
N GLU A 476 9.27 0.44 -20.29
CA GLU A 476 9.11 0.49 -21.74
C GLU A 476 8.84 1.94 -22.20
N GLY A 477 9.58 2.40 -23.20
CA GLY A 477 9.46 3.75 -23.74
C GLY A 477 10.05 4.88 -22.89
N SER A 478 10.61 4.59 -21.70
CA SER A 478 11.17 5.64 -20.82
C SER A 478 12.68 5.83 -20.96
N VAL A 479 13.34 5.05 -21.79
CA VAL A 479 14.80 4.94 -21.92
C VAL A 479 15.27 5.37 -23.32
N GLY A 480 14.48 6.18 -24.02
CA GLY A 480 14.80 6.75 -25.33
C GLY A 480 15.38 8.15 -25.26
#